data_2bede628cbd108e27c02e1d6903913da
#
_entry.id   2bede628cbd108e27c02e1d6903913da
#
_cell.length_a   1.000
_cell.length_b   1.000
_cell.length_c   1.000
_cell.angle_alpha   90.00
_cell.angle_beta   90.00
_cell.angle_gamma   90.00
#
_symmetry.space_group_name_H-M   'P 1'
#
loop_
_entity.id
_entity.type
_entity.pdbx_description
1 polymer ?
#
loop_
_entity_poly.entity_id
_entity_poly.type
_entity_poly.pdbx_seq_one_letter_code
_entity_poly.pdbx_strand_id
1 'polypeptide(L)'
;MRTFFIELTILYTTMDFNLTEEHLMIRDAARDFARTELLPGVIERDDKQQFPQELVKKMGDLGFMGIMVDPKYGGSGMDAISYVLIMEELSKIDASASVMVSVNNSLVCYGLEAFGTEEQKQKYLTRLATGEIIGAFCLSEPEAGSDATSQRTTAEDKGDYYLLNGTKNWITNGNSGSVYLVIAQTHPEKGHKGINAFIVEKDWEG
;
A
#
# COMPACT_ATOMS: atom_id res chain seq x y z
N MET A 1 -21.88 49.43 36.62
CA MET A 1 -21.83 47.96 36.39
C MET A 1 -22.10 47.75 34.91
N ARG A 2 -21.06 47.48 34.09
CA ARG A 2 -21.18 47.23 32.64
C ARG A 2 -21.21 45.75 32.46
N THR A 3 -22.36 45.22 32.02
CA THR A 3 -22.56 43.81 31.66
C THR A 3 -21.97 43.58 30.27
N PHE A 4 -20.89 42.81 30.15
CA PHE A 4 -20.36 42.35 28.88
C PHE A 4 -21.13 41.08 28.46
N PHE A 5 -21.89 41.17 27.38
CA PHE A 5 -22.41 39.98 26.69
C PHE A 5 -21.32 39.42 25.79
N ILE A 6 -20.84 38.21 26.08
CA ILE A 6 -20.01 37.45 25.19
C ILE A 6 -20.97 36.68 24.29
N GLU A 7 -21.09 37.08 23.02
CA GLU A 7 -21.77 36.30 21.99
C GLU A 7 -20.91 35.10 21.68
N LEU A 8 -21.32 33.92 22.13
CA LEU A 8 -20.71 32.64 21.72
C LEU A 8 -21.21 32.29 20.32
N THR A 9 -20.45 32.65 19.29
CA THR A 9 -20.72 32.17 17.94
C THR A 9 -20.31 30.69 17.87
N ILE A 10 -21.27 29.78 18.00
CA ILE A 10 -21.06 28.37 17.75
C ILE A 10 -20.93 28.21 16.23
N LEU A 11 -19.69 28.07 15.76
CA LEU A 11 -19.43 27.65 14.39
C LEU A 11 -19.87 26.18 14.23
N TYR A 12 -21.08 25.98 13.72
CA TYR A 12 -21.47 24.68 13.22
C TYR A 12 -20.65 24.43 11.94
N THR A 13 -19.58 23.66 12.05
CA THR A 13 -18.95 23.07 10.87
C THR A 13 -19.90 21.97 10.38
N THR A 14 -20.72 22.28 9.40
CA THR A 14 -21.49 21.26 8.70
C THR A 14 -20.52 20.37 7.95
N MET A 15 -20.65 19.07 8.14
CA MET A 15 -19.87 18.08 7.38
C MET A 15 -20.26 18.24 5.91
N ASP A 16 -19.27 18.52 5.05
CA ASP A 16 -19.47 18.63 3.61
C ASP A 16 -18.98 17.35 2.94
N PHE A 17 -19.88 16.68 2.21
CA PHE A 17 -19.59 15.45 1.47
C PHE A 17 -19.36 15.71 -0.03
N ASN A 18 -19.32 16.98 -0.46
CA ASN A 18 -19.04 17.30 -1.85
C ASN A 18 -17.58 17.06 -2.18
N LEU A 19 -17.34 16.45 -3.33
CA LEU A 19 -16.00 16.28 -3.87
C LEU A 19 -15.47 17.63 -4.36
N THR A 20 -14.21 17.91 -4.09
CA THR A 20 -13.50 19.08 -4.63
C THR A 20 -13.27 18.91 -6.14
N GLU A 21 -12.90 20.00 -6.82
CA GLU A 21 -12.50 19.95 -8.23
C GLU A 21 -11.30 19.00 -8.44
N GLU A 22 -10.35 18.99 -7.51
CA GLU A 22 -9.19 18.09 -7.55
C GLU A 22 -9.63 16.61 -7.43
N HIS A 23 -10.54 16.30 -6.49
CA HIS A 23 -11.11 14.95 -6.38
C HIS A 23 -11.81 14.49 -7.67
N LEU A 24 -12.54 15.40 -8.32
CA LEU A 24 -13.23 15.11 -9.57
C LEU A 24 -12.22 14.87 -10.71
N MET A 25 -11.17 15.69 -10.81
CA MET A 25 -10.13 15.55 -11.82
C MET A 25 -9.39 14.21 -11.68
N ILE A 26 -8.98 13.83 -10.46
CA ILE A 26 -8.26 12.57 -10.25
C ILE A 26 -9.14 11.35 -10.51
N ARG A 27 -10.42 11.40 -10.10
CA ARG A 27 -11.39 10.36 -10.41
C ARG A 27 -11.55 10.17 -11.91
N ASP A 28 -11.68 11.27 -12.66
CA ASP A 28 -11.89 11.22 -14.11
C ASP A 28 -10.62 10.72 -14.82
N ALA A 29 -9.42 11.11 -14.36
CA ALA A 29 -8.15 10.57 -14.85
C ALA A 29 -8.03 9.05 -14.59
N ALA A 30 -8.40 8.58 -13.40
CA ALA A 30 -8.41 7.16 -13.07
C ALA A 30 -9.41 6.37 -13.93
N ARG A 31 -10.59 6.95 -14.19
CA ARG A 31 -11.61 6.36 -15.06
C ARG A 31 -11.13 6.25 -16.50
N ASP A 32 -10.52 7.29 -17.02
CA ASP A 32 -10.01 7.31 -18.38
C ASP A 32 -8.89 6.28 -18.54
N PHE A 33 -7.95 6.23 -17.61
CA PHE A 33 -6.91 5.21 -17.58
C PHE A 33 -7.49 3.79 -17.53
N ALA A 34 -8.46 3.55 -16.64
CA ALA A 34 -9.07 2.24 -16.51
C ALA A 34 -9.76 1.78 -17.81
N ARG A 35 -10.43 2.69 -18.51
CA ARG A 35 -11.12 2.39 -19.78
C ARG A 35 -10.19 2.25 -20.96
N THR A 36 -9.13 3.04 -21.03
CA THR A 36 -8.22 3.06 -22.18
C THR A 36 -7.10 2.06 -22.07
N GLU A 37 -6.60 1.80 -20.86
CA GLU A 37 -5.42 0.98 -20.63
C GLU A 37 -5.73 -0.37 -19.95
N LEU A 38 -6.63 -0.41 -18.96
CA LEU A 38 -6.93 -1.66 -18.25
C LEU A 38 -7.99 -2.50 -18.99
N LEU A 39 -9.07 -1.89 -19.48
CA LEU A 39 -10.16 -2.62 -20.14
C LEU A 39 -9.68 -3.43 -21.34
N PRO A 40 -8.81 -2.91 -22.23
CA PRO A 40 -8.22 -3.76 -23.26
C PRO A 40 -7.41 -4.90 -22.65
N GLY A 41 -7.79 -6.14 -22.99
CA GLY A 41 -7.08 -7.34 -22.55
C GLY A 41 -7.34 -7.79 -21.10
N VAL A 42 -8.27 -7.16 -20.34
CA VAL A 42 -8.57 -7.57 -18.96
C VAL A 42 -8.99 -9.04 -18.88
N ILE A 43 -9.88 -9.49 -19.76
CA ILE A 43 -10.35 -10.90 -19.81
C ILE A 43 -9.20 -11.85 -20.16
N GLU A 44 -8.33 -11.46 -21.08
CA GLU A 44 -7.18 -12.28 -21.46
C GLU A 44 -6.15 -12.38 -20.33
N ARG A 45 -5.89 -11.27 -19.63
CA ARG A 45 -5.00 -11.27 -18.45
C ARG A 45 -5.54 -12.16 -17.33
N ASP A 46 -6.85 -12.10 -17.08
CA ASP A 46 -7.50 -12.94 -16.07
C ASP A 46 -7.43 -14.42 -16.44
N ASP A 47 -7.84 -14.78 -17.65
CA ASP A 47 -7.84 -16.16 -18.15
C ASP A 47 -6.42 -16.79 -18.18
N LYS A 48 -5.42 -16.01 -18.59
CA LYS A 48 -4.03 -16.45 -18.65
C LYS A 48 -3.23 -16.24 -17.37
N GLN A 49 -3.85 -15.68 -16.31
CA GLN A 49 -3.18 -15.34 -15.04
C GLN A 49 -1.93 -14.46 -15.24
N GLN A 50 -2.03 -13.47 -16.13
CA GLN A 50 -0.91 -12.61 -16.49
C GLN A 50 -0.86 -11.36 -15.63
N PHE A 51 0.30 -11.12 -15.02
CA PHE A 51 0.57 -9.89 -14.27
C PHE A 51 0.80 -8.71 -15.25
N PRO A 52 0.11 -7.55 -15.05
CA PRO A 52 0.16 -6.44 -15.99
C PRO A 52 1.39 -5.54 -15.78
N GLN A 53 2.60 -6.05 -15.90
CA GLN A 53 3.85 -5.33 -15.61
C GLN A 53 3.96 -3.98 -16.35
N GLU A 54 3.54 -3.92 -17.61
CA GLU A 54 3.58 -2.68 -18.39
C GLU A 54 2.63 -1.61 -17.88
N LEU A 55 1.48 -2.03 -17.33
CA LEU A 55 0.49 -1.12 -16.77
C LEU A 55 0.94 -0.51 -15.45
N VAL A 56 1.77 -1.23 -14.68
CA VAL A 56 2.34 -0.72 -13.43
C VAL A 56 3.13 0.56 -13.66
N LYS A 57 4.00 0.55 -14.70
CA LYS A 57 4.76 1.74 -15.03
C LYS A 57 3.85 2.91 -15.42
N LYS A 58 2.83 2.67 -16.25
CA LYS A 58 1.86 3.69 -16.65
C LYS A 58 1.09 4.24 -15.44
N MET A 59 0.72 3.38 -14.48
CA MET A 59 0.09 3.81 -13.23
C MET A 59 1.06 4.60 -12.34
N GLY A 60 2.34 4.25 -12.34
CA GLY A 60 3.39 5.02 -11.68
C GLY A 60 3.55 6.43 -12.28
N ASP A 61 3.57 6.53 -13.60
CA ASP A 61 3.66 7.81 -14.32
C ASP A 61 2.46 8.74 -14.03
N LEU A 62 1.30 8.18 -13.68
CA LEU A 62 0.10 8.90 -13.22
C LEU A 62 0.08 9.15 -11.70
N GLY A 63 1.08 8.69 -10.97
CA GLY A 63 1.16 8.81 -9.51
C GLY A 63 0.26 7.83 -8.73
N PHE A 64 -0.34 6.83 -9.39
CA PHE A 64 -1.25 5.87 -8.73
C PHE A 64 -0.51 4.83 -7.87
N MET A 65 0.80 4.69 -8.04
CA MET A 65 1.59 3.75 -7.23
C MET A 65 2.02 4.34 -5.88
N GLY A 66 1.94 5.67 -5.71
CA GLY A 66 2.27 6.40 -4.48
C GLY A 66 1.28 7.52 -4.18
N ILE A 67 -0.03 7.22 -4.18
CA ILE A 67 -1.11 8.22 -4.12
C ILE A 67 -0.99 9.11 -2.88
N MET A 68 -0.83 8.52 -1.71
CA MET A 68 -0.75 9.24 -0.44
C MET A 68 0.69 9.49 0.04
N VAL A 69 1.68 8.96 -0.65
CA VAL A 69 3.10 9.11 -0.28
C VAL A 69 3.54 10.56 -0.46
N ASP A 70 4.32 11.06 0.49
CA ASP A 70 4.88 12.43 0.47
C ASP A 70 5.66 12.66 -0.84
N PRO A 71 5.44 13.81 -1.53
CA PRO A 71 6.15 14.16 -2.76
C PRO A 71 7.68 14.11 -2.66
N LYS A 72 8.26 14.32 -1.47
CA LYS A 72 9.71 14.18 -1.25
C LYS A 72 10.25 12.77 -1.54
N TYR A 73 9.37 11.76 -1.56
CA TYR A 73 9.68 10.37 -1.92
C TYR A 73 9.09 9.98 -3.30
N GLY A 74 8.69 10.96 -4.10
CA GLY A 74 8.16 10.71 -5.44
C GLY A 74 6.68 10.33 -5.48
N GLY A 75 5.97 10.44 -4.36
CA GLY A 75 4.53 10.23 -4.29
C GLY A 75 3.71 11.43 -4.74
N SER A 76 2.40 11.26 -4.82
CA SER A 76 1.47 12.31 -5.24
C SER A 76 0.99 13.20 -4.10
N GLY A 77 1.18 12.79 -2.84
CA GLY A 77 0.78 13.55 -1.65
C GLY A 77 -0.71 13.82 -1.53
N MET A 78 -1.53 13.00 -2.18
CA MET A 78 -2.98 13.14 -2.19
C MET A 78 -3.61 12.59 -0.90
N ASP A 79 -4.86 12.92 -0.68
CA ASP A 79 -5.61 12.47 0.49
C ASP A 79 -6.27 11.08 0.31
N ALA A 80 -6.87 10.58 1.39
CA ALA A 80 -7.54 9.29 1.39
C ALA A 80 -8.80 9.26 0.49
N ILE A 81 -9.44 10.40 0.24
CA ILE A 81 -10.61 10.48 -0.66
C ILE A 81 -10.13 10.25 -2.09
N SER A 82 -9.09 10.92 -2.52
CA SER A 82 -8.43 10.71 -3.82
C SER A 82 -8.04 9.24 -4.02
N TYR A 83 -7.42 8.63 -2.98
CA TYR A 83 -7.08 7.21 -3.01
C TYR A 83 -8.31 6.32 -3.27
N VAL A 84 -9.39 6.51 -2.52
CA VAL A 84 -10.62 5.71 -2.67
C VAL A 84 -11.25 5.90 -4.06
N LEU A 85 -11.28 7.12 -4.58
CA LEU A 85 -11.81 7.41 -5.92
C LEU A 85 -11.02 6.71 -7.02
N ILE A 86 -9.68 6.68 -6.92
CA ILE A 86 -8.83 5.93 -7.86
C ILE A 86 -9.15 4.43 -7.75
N MET A 87 -9.17 3.89 -6.52
CA MET A 87 -9.46 2.47 -6.31
C MET A 87 -10.83 2.07 -6.86
N GLU A 88 -11.84 2.90 -6.68
CA GLU A 88 -13.18 2.66 -7.20
C GLU A 88 -13.20 2.57 -8.73
N GLU A 89 -12.57 3.52 -9.42
CA GLU A 89 -12.57 3.54 -10.89
C GLU A 89 -11.74 2.40 -11.50
N LEU A 90 -10.60 2.06 -10.91
CA LEU A 90 -9.80 0.91 -11.34
C LEU A 90 -10.55 -0.41 -11.12
N SER A 91 -11.17 -0.58 -9.94
CA SER A 91 -11.89 -1.82 -9.57
C SER A 91 -13.10 -2.10 -10.44
N LYS A 92 -13.75 -1.08 -10.99
CA LYS A 92 -14.88 -1.24 -11.92
C LYS A 92 -14.48 -1.98 -13.20
N ILE A 93 -13.20 -1.94 -13.55
CA ILE A 93 -12.67 -2.50 -14.80
C ILE A 93 -11.79 -3.72 -14.52
N ASP A 94 -10.81 -3.61 -13.61
CA ASP A 94 -9.84 -4.66 -13.30
C ASP A 94 -9.57 -4.67 -11.79
N ALA A 95 -10.30 -5.55 -11.07
CA ALA A 95 -10.17 -5.68 -9.63
C ALA A 95 -8.77 -6.18 -9.23
N SER A 96 -8.12 -7.01 -10.05
CA SER A 96 -6.77 -7.53 -9.77
C SER A 96 -5.74 -6.41 -9.83
N ALA A 97 -5.80 -5.54 -10.85
CA ALA A 97 -4.94 -4.37 -10.95
C ALA A 97 -5.18 -3.39 -9.79
N SER A 98 -6.45 -3.17 -9.41
CA SER A 98 -6.79 -2.33 -8.26
C SER A 98 -6.21 -2.87 -6.95
N VAL A 99 -6.36 -4.17 -6.67
CA VAL A 99 -5.80 -4.78 -5.44
C VAL A 99 -4.27 -4.71 -5.41
N MET A 100 -3.61 -4.87 -6.55
CA MET A 100 -2.16 -4.69 -6.67
C MET A 100 -1.74 -3.27 -6.25
N VAL A 101 -2.39 -2.24 -6.80
CA VAL A 101 -2.15 -0.82 -6.46
C VAL A 101 -2.46 -0.56 -4.99
N SER A 102 -3.58 -1.11 -4.49
CA SER A 102 -4.00 -0.96 -3.11
C SER A 102 -2.95 -1.48 -2.13
N VAL A 103 -2.47 -2.71 -2.31
CA VAL A 103 -1.45 -3.30 -1.42
C VAL A 103 -0.15 -2.50 -1.46
N ASN A 104 0.29 -2.07 -2.65
CA ASN A 104 1.49 -1.25 -2.77
C ASN A 104 1.36 0.05 -1.97
N ASN A 105 0.24 0.77 -2.09
CA ASN A 105 0.01 2.05 -1.40
C ASN A 105 -0.26 1.87 0.09
N SER A 106 -1.33 1.12 0.45
CA SER A 106 -1.90 1.15 1.80
C SER A 106 -1.16 0.27 2.80
N LEU A 107 -0.43 -0.75 2.34
CA LEU A 107 0.30 -1.66 3.22
C LEU A 107 1.81 -1.45 3.14
N VAL A 108 2.38 -1.40 1.93
CA VAL A 108 3.84 -1.34 1.77
C VAL A 108 4.35 0.09 1.88
N CYS A 109 3.87 1.01 1.03
CA CYS A 109 4.31 2.40 1.09
C CYS A 109 3.96 3.05 2.43
N TYR A 110 2.73 2.87 2.91
CA TYR A 110 2.33 3.40 4.21
C TYR A 110 3.19 2.83 5.35
N GLY A 111 3.45 1.51 5.35
CA GLY A 111 4.29 0.88 6.37
C GLY A 111 5.72 1.44 6.40
N LEU A 112 6.32 1.62 5.23
CA LEU A 112 7.64 2.22 5.09
C LEU A 112 7.64 3.70 5.47
N GLU A 113 6.65 4.47 5.05
CA GLU A 113 6.57 5.90 5.36
C GLU A 113 6.37 6.17 6.84
N ALA A 114 5.51 5.38 7.50
CA ALA A 114 5.21 5.54 8.91
C ALA A 114 6.31 5.04 9.86
N PHE A 115 6.99 3.94 9.51
CA PHE A 115 7.86 3.20 10.42
C PHE A 115 9.29 3.01 9.92
N GLY A 116 9.57 3.23 8.64
CA GLY A 116 10.91 3.09 8.07
C GLY A 116 11.87 4.19 8.51
N THR A 117 13.16 3.88 8.54
CA THR A 117 14.22 4.89 8.68
C THR A 117 14.29 5.75 7.41
N GLU A 118 14.92 6.92 7.50
CA GLU A 118 15.08 7.78 6.32
C GLU A 118 15.84 7.07 5.19
N GLU A 119 16.86 6.27 5.53
CA GLU A 119 17.61 5.48 4.57
C GLU A 119 16.71 4.45 3.87
N GLN A 120 15.86 3.73 4.62
CA GLN A 120 14.90 2.78 4.06
C GLN A 120 13.87 3.46 3.15
N LYS A 121 13.38 4.63 3.54
CA LYS A 121 12.45 5.42 2.72
C LYS A 121 13.10 5.83 1.40
N GLN A 122 14.30 6.37 1.44
CA GLN A 122 15.02 6.75 0.22
C GLN A 122 15.31 5.55 -0.68
N LYS A 123 15.69 4.42 -0.11
CA LYS A 123 16.02 3.22 -0.87
C LYS A 123 14.81 2.54 -1.51
N TYR A 124 13.71 2.41 -0.78
CA TYR A 124 12.57 1.59 -1.19
C TYR A 124 11.32 2.41 -1.55
N LEU A 125 10.94 3.36 -0.69
CA LEU A 125 9.67 4.08 -0.84
C LEU A 125 9.61 4.90 -2.12
N THR A 126 10.72 5.55 -2.49
CA THR A 126 10.82 6.34 -3.73
C THR A 126 10.54 5.48 -4.97
N ARG A 127 11.10 4.27 -5.01
CA ARG A 127 10.95 3.36 -6.14
C ARG A 127 9.57 2.70 -6.19
N LEU A 128 8.98 2.44 -5.01
CA LEU A 128 7.61 1.92 -4.88
C LEU A 128 6.58 2.96 -5.31
N ALA A 129 6.73 4.21 -4.86
CA ALA A 129 5.80 5.29 -5.17
C ALA A 129 5.77 5.66 -6.66
N THR A 130 6.88 5.51 -7.37
CA THR A 130 6.97 5.74 -8.82
C THR A 130 6.61 4.52 -9.66
N GLY A 131 6.33 3.36 -9.05
CA GLY A 131 6.04 2.13 -9.78
C GLY A 131 7.25 1.50 -10.47
N GLU A 132 8.48 1.92 -10.14
CA GLU A 132 9.71 1.26 -10.62
C GLU A 132 9.79 -0.17 -10.09
N ILE A 133 9.40 -0.37 -8.84
CA ILE A 133 9.25 -1.66 -8.19
C ILE A 133 7.86 -1.79 -7.55
N ILE A 134 7.48 -3.02 -7.22
CA ILE A 134 6.23 -3.32 -6.52
C ILE A 134 6.56 -3.99 -5.21
N GLY A 135 5.77 -3.65 -4.19
CA GLY A 135 5.86 -4.27 -2.87
C GLY A 135 4.77 -5.29 -2.59
N ALA A 136 5.08 -6.22 -1.69
CA ALA A 136 4.15 -7.18 -1.14
C ALA A 136 4.15 -7.11 0.39
N PHE A 137 3.00 -7.36 1.02
CA PHE A 137 2.85 -7.40 2.46
C PHE A 137 2.58 -8.84 2.91
N CYS A 138 3.54 -9.45 3.58
CA CYS A 138 3.56 -10.86 3.91
C CYS A 138 3.15 -11.09 5.36
N LEU A 139 1.83 -11.12 5.64
CA LEU A 139 1.26 -11.33 6.97
C LEU A 139 0.70 -12.74 7.12
N SER A 140 -0.30 -13.10 6.30
CA SER A 140 -1.10 -14.32 6.45
C SER A 140 -0.26 -15.60 6.33
N GLU A 141 -0.62 -16.60 7.13
CA GLU A 141 -0.02 -17.94 7.13
C GLU A 141 -1.11 -19.01 7.06
N PRO A 142 -0.77 -20.29 6.78
CA PRO A 142 -1.76 -21.37 6.74
C PRO A 142 -2.62 -21.45 8.00
N GLU A 143 -2.03 -21.21 9.19
CA GLU A 143 -2.71 -21.26 10.48
C GLU A 143 -3.03 -19.88 11.10
N ALA A 144 -2.63 -18.78 10.44
CA ALA A 144 -2.82 -17.42 10.95
C ALA A 144 -3.43 -16.51 9.88
N GLY A 145 -4.74 -16.42 9.88
CA GLY A 145 -5.54 -15.50 9.06
C GLY A 145 -6.08 -14.34 9.89
N SER A 146 -7.33 -14.43 10.33
CA SER A 146 -7.98 -13.41 11.17
C SER A 146 -7.27 -13.20 12.50
N ASP A 147 -6.73 -14.26 13.10
CA ASP A 147 -5.79 -14.16 14.22
C ASP A 147 -4.36 -14.07 13.71
N ALA A 148 -3.98 -12.88 13.26
CA ALA A 148 -2.63 -12.61 12.75
C ALA A 148 -1.53 -12.73 13.82
N THR A 149 -1.91 -12.72 15.11
CA THR A 149 -0.95 -12.87 16.22
C THR A 149 -0.50 -14.31 16.43
N SER A 150 -1.26 -15.29 15.90
CA SER A 150 -0.93 -16.72 15.95
C SER A 150 0.08 -17.17 14.90
N GLN A 151 0.74 -16.23 14.20
CA GLN A 151 1.72 -16.53 13.17
C GLN A 151 2.92 -17.32 13.72
N ARG A 152 3.49 -18.17 12.86
CA ARG A 152 4.61 -19.08 13.18
C ARG A 152 5.91 -18.77 12.46
N THR A 153 5.89 -17.91 11.44
CA THR A 153 7.12 -17.43 10.78
C THR A 153 8.03 -16.82 11.83
N THR A 154 9.26 -17.28 11.91
CA THR A 154 10.27 -16.82 12.85
C THR A 154 11.34 -15.97 12.17
N ALA A 155 11.95 -15.06 12.92
CA ALA A 155 13.15 -14.33 12.54
C ALA A 155 14.17 -14.47 13.66
N GLU A 156 15.13 -15.38 13.47
CA GLU A 156 16.19 -15.65 14.43
C GLU A 156 17.33 -14.65 14.26
N ASP A 157 17.71 -13.97 15.34
CA ASP A 157 18.86 -13.07 15.34
C ASP A 157 20.17 -13.86 15.32
N LYS A 158 20.97 -13.64 14.29
CA LYS A 158 22.32 -14.25 14.10
C LYS A 158 23.45 -13.24 14.32
N GLY A 159 23.13 -12.05 14.85
CA GLY A 159 24.06 -10.96 15.09
C GLY A 159 24.12 -9.99 13.90
N ASP A 160 24.71 -10.38 12.81
CA ASP A 160 24.87 -9.54 11.62
C ASP A 160 23.65 -9.61 10.67
N TYR A 161 22.77 -10.58 10.84
CA TYR A 161 21.57 -10.77 10.03
C TYR A 161 20.47 -11.51 10.81
N TYR A 162 19.25 -11.48 10.27
CA TYR A 162 18.15 -12.32 10.75
C TYR A 162 17.89 -13.46 9.78
N LEU A 163 17.73 -14.68 10.33
CA LEU A 163 17.31 -15.84 9.56
C LEU A 163 15.79 -15.98 9.65
N LEU A 164 15.08 -15.69 8.55
CA LEU A 164 13.64 -15.87 8.48
C LEU A 164 13.31 -17.31 8.06
N ASN A 165 12.36 -17.93 8.76
CA ASN A 165 11.89 -19.28 8.45
C ASN A 165 10.38 -19.38 8.67
N GLY A 166 9.65 -19.77 7.63
CA GLY A 166 8.19 -19.91 7.67
C GLY A 166 7.56 -19.90 6.29
N THR A 167 6.22 -19.88 6.28
CA THR A 167 5.43 -19.88 5.05
C THR A 167 4.35 -18.82 5.15
N LYS A 168 4.26 -17.98 4.13
CA LYS A 168 3.19 -16.97 3.99
C LYS A 168 2.24 -17.37 2.87
N ASN A 169 0.94 -17.13 3.06
CA ASN A 169 -0.11 -17.49 2.12
C ASN A 169 -0.89 -16.27 1.67
N TRP A 170 -1.46 -16.35 0.47
CA TRP A 170 -2.37 -15.34 -0.10
C TRP A 170 -1.74 -13.96 -0.21
N ILE A 171 -0.48 -13.92 -0.60
CA ILE A 171 0.27 -12.67 -0.69
C ILE A 171 0.05 -12.00 -2.03
N THR A 172 -0.74 -10.92 -2.04
CA THR A 172 -0.88 -10.04 -3.21
C THR A 172 0.49 -9.53 -3.62
N ASN A 173 0.79 -9.56 -4.90
CA ASN A 173 2.10 -9.22 -5.47
C ASN A 173 3.24 -10.20 -5.07
N GLY A 174 2.96 -11.33 -4.43
CA GLY A 174 3.99 -12.23 -3.91
C GLY A 174 4.95 -12.76 -4.95
N ASN A 175 4.47 -13.02 -6.17
CA ASN A 175 5.32 -13.49 -7.27
C ASN A 175 5.98 -12.35 -8.06
N SER A 176 5.32 -11.19 -8.14
CA SER A 176 5.72 -10.06 -8.98
C SER A 176 6.44 -8.96 -8.20
N GLY A 177 6.38 -8.99 -6.86
CA GLY A 177 7.03 -8.02 -5.98
C GLY A 177 8.56 -8.08 -6.07
N SER A 178 9.19 -6.94 -5.85
CA SER A 178 10.64 -6.81 -5.70
C SER A 178 11.06 -6.63 -4.25
N VAL A 179 10.14 -6.16 -3.41
CA VAL A 179 10.34 -5.90 -1.97
C VAL A 179 9.14 -6.45 -1.20
N TYR A 180 9.43 -7.12 -0.10
CA TYR A 180 8.45 -7.76 0.75
C TYR A 180 8.55 -7.19 2.16
N LEU A 181 7.44 -6.72 2.75
CA LEU A 181 7.33 -6.48 4.18
C LEU A 181 6.87 -7.77 4.84
N VAL A 182 7.81 -8.51 5.40
CA VAL A 182 7.55 -9.82 6.03
C VAL A 182 7.36 -9.63 7.52
N ILE A 183 6.20 -10.05 8.02
CA ILE A 183 5.89 -10.03 9.45
C ILE A 183 6.34 -11.36 10.06
N ALA A 184 7.21 -11.31 11.07
CA ALA A 184 7.78 -12.50 11.68
C ALA A 184 8.00 -12.34 13.19
N GLN A 185 8.07 -13.45 13.90
CA GLN A 185 8.24 -13.54 15.34
C GLN A 185 9.72 -13.61 15.70
N THR A 186 10.23 -12.61 16.45
CA THR A 186 11.61 -12.62 16.96
C THR A 186 11.72 -13.13 18.40
N HIS A 187 10.65 -12.98 19.19
CA HIS A 187 10.60 -13.30 20.60
C HIS A 187 9.29 -14.02 20.94
N PRO A 188 9.17 -15.32 20.64
CA PRO A 188 7.93 -16.08 20.88
C PRO A 188 7.43 -16.00 22.32
N GLU A 189 8.34 -15.90 23.26
CA GLU A 189 8.05 -15.79 24.70
C GLU A 189 7.32 -14.48 25.08
N LYS A 190 7.35 -13.46 24.21
CA LYS A 190 6.66 -12.17 24.40
C LYS A 190 5.29 -12.13 23.73
N GLY A 191 4.85 -13.22 23.10
CA GLY A 191 3.59 -13.28 22.34
C GLY A 191 3.56 -12.23 21.24
N HIS A 192 2.45 -11.52 21.06
CA HIS A 192 2.29 -10.50 20.00
C HIS A 192 3.30 -9.34 20.07
N LYS A 193 3.91 -9.10 21.25
CA LYS A 193 4.95 -8.06 21.44
C LYS A 193 6.31 -8.46 20.87
N GLY A 194 6.48 -9.72 20.49
CA GLY A 194 7.68 -10.21 19.84
C GLY A 194 7.62 -10.20 18.31
N ILE A 195 6.51 -9.74 17.75
CA ILE A 195 6.27 -9.68 16.29
C ILE A 195 6.92 -8.42 15.73
N ASN A 196 7.66 -8.55 14.64
CA ASN A 196 8.36 -7.48 13.95
C ASN A 196 8.15 -7.55 12.44
N ALA A 197 8.43 -6.43 11.75
CA ALA A 197 8.41 -6.34 10.31
C ALA A 197 9.84 -6.31 9.75
N PHE A 198 10.07 -7.04 8.68
CA PHE A 198 11.34 -7.14 7.99
C PHE A 198 11.16 -6.72 6.53
N ILE A 199 12.08 -5.91 6.01
CA ILE A 199 12.17 -5.62 4.59
C ILE A 199 13.04 -6.72 3.98
N VAL A 200 12.50 -7.42 2.99
CA VAL A 200 13.19 -8.49 2.28
C VAL A 200 13.20 -8.16 0.79
N GLU A 201 14.35 -8.23 0.15
CA GLU A 201 14.48 -8.05 -1.30
C GLU A 201 14.33 -9.41 -2.00
N LYS A 202 13.74 -9.40 -3.21
CA LYS A 202 13.47 -10.61 -3.99
C LYS A 202 14.72 -11.45 -4.28
N ASP A 203 15.83 -10.76 -4.51
CA ASP A 203 17.07 -11.39 -4.98
C ASP A 203 18.00 -11.88 -3.84
N TRP A 204 17.54 -11.78 -2.60
CA TRP A 204 18.29 -12.35 -1.48
C TRP A 204 18.22 -13.87 -1.49
N GLU A 205 19.32 -14.48 -1.13
CA GLU A 205 19.46 -15.94 -1.06
C GLU A 205 18.58 -16.53 0.06
N GLY A 206 17.79 -17.57 -0.26
CA GLY A 206 16.92 -18.27 0.68
C GLY A 206 15.59 -18.77 0.10
#